data_3fed701ccb0dfeaf0061683be5850b01
#
_entry.id   3fed701ccb0dfeaf0061683be5850b01
#
_cell.length_a   1.000
_cell.length_b   1.000
_cell.length_c   1.000
_cell.angle_alpha   90.00
_cell.angle_beta   90.00
_cell.angle_gamma   90.00
#
_symmetry.space_group_name_H-M   'P 1'
#
loop_
_entity.id
_entity.type
_entity.pdbx_description
1 polymer ?
#
loop_
_entity_poly.entity_id
_entity_poly.type
_entity_poly.pdbx_seq_one_letter_code
_entity_poly.pdbx_strand_id
1 'polypeptide(L)'
;MHMRRSTFGQPTFATLHSSADVKVSREEAIRMDSEDTRHLIEQRKLALIVDLDQTIIHVTVDPTVKEWAHDPKNPNWCMLKDVVAFQLGSDGKTVSHQPERMDQHDVKSFATDGDENGCWYYVKLRPGLQAFLQSVSPMYEMHV
;
A
#
# COMPACT_ATOMS: atom_id res chain seq x y z
N MET A 1 -36.49 -41.09 -20.92
CA MET A 1 -36.68 -39.65 -20.74
C MET A 1 -35.74 -39.20 -19.61
N HIS A 2 -34.55 -38.70 -19.98
CA HIS A 2 -33.49 -38.34 -19.02
C HIS A 2 -33.59 -36.82 -18.76
N MET A 3 -34.09 -36.46 -17.57
CA MET A 3 -34.09 -35.09 -17.10
C MET A 3 -32.63 -34.65 -16.81
N ARG A 4 -32.08 -33.71 -17.60
CA ARG A 4 -30.88 -33.00 -17.29
C ARG A 4 -31.16 -32.06 -16.10
N ARG A 5 -30.57 -32.35 -14.94
CA ARG A 5 -30.45 -31.36 -13.86
C ARG A 5 -29.60 -30.21 -14.34
N SER A 6 -30.19 -29.03 -14.52
CA SER A 6 -29.45 -27.80 -14.69
C SER A 6 -28.81 -27.47 -13.34
N THR A 7 -27.50 -27.55 -13.24
CA THR A 7 -26.72 -26.98 -12.17
C THR A 7 -26.83 -25.45 -12.30
N PHE A 8 -27.74 -24.83 -11.58
CA PHE A 8 -27.69 -23.41 -11.33
C PHE A 8 -26.34 -23.13 -10.67
N GLY A 9 -25.50 -22.33 -11.35
CA GLY A 9 -24.22 -21.92 -10.81
C GLY A 9 -24.43 -21.24 -9.46
N GLN A 10 -23.74 -21.72 -8.44
CA GLN A 10 -23.78 -21.12 -7.11
C GLN A 10 -23.28 -19.67 -7.20
N PRO A 11 -23.91 -18.72 -6.51
CA PRO A 11 -23.44 -17.33 -6.52
C PRO A 11 -22.02 -17.30 -5.97
N THR A 12 -21.09 -16.78 -6.76
CA THR A 12 -19.70 -16.58 -6.37
C THR A 12 -19.47 -15.09 -6.12
N PHE A 13 -18.72 -14.79 -5.07
CA PHE A 13 -18.32 -13.43 -4.74
C PHE A 13 -16.89 -13.20 -5.24
N ALA A 14 -16.65 -12.05 -5.88
CA ALA A 14 -15.30 -11.60 -6.20
C ALA A 14 -14.66 -11.10 -4.89
N THR A 15 -13.50 -11.63 -4.54
CA THR A 15 -12.68 -11.11 -3.45
C THR A 15 -11.72 -10.07 -4.01
N LEU A 16 -11.48 -9.01 -3.24
CA LEU A 16 -10.37 -8.08 -3.50
C LEU A 16 -9.07 -8.83 -3.22
N HIS A 17 -8.52 -9.42 -4.26
CA HIS A 17 -7.21 -10.07 -4.21
C HIS A 17 -6.34 -9.51 -5.32
N SER A 18 -5.01 -9.59 -5.15
CA SER A 18 -4.04 -9.21 -6.19
C SER A 18 -4.20 -9.96 -7.52
N SER A 19 -4.97 -11.04 -7.54
CA SER A 19 -5.40 -11.75 -8.74
C SER A 19 -6.90 -11.52 -8.96
N ALA A 20 -7.25 -10.87 -10.06
CA ALA A 20 -8.63 -10.47 -10.41
C ALA A 20 -9.63 -11.64 -10.57
N ASP A 21 -9.14 -12.89 -10.63
CA ASP A 21 -9.94 -14.08 -10.95
C ASP A 21 -10.26 -14.96 -9.73
N VAL A 22 -9.89 -14.54 -8.51
CA VAL A 22 -10.19 -15.31 -7.30
C VAL A 22 -11.66 -15.14 -6.96
N LYS A 23 -12.41 -16.24 -7.09
CA LYS A 23 -13.82 -16.32 -6.72
C LYS A 23 -13.99 -17.38 -5.63
N VAL A 24 -14.73 -17.04 -4.59
CA VAL A 24 -15.06 -17.96 -3.51
C VAL A 24 -16.54 -18.32 -3.56
N SER A 25 -16.89 -19.53 -3.13
CA SER A 25 -18.30 -19.91 -2.97
C SER A 25 -18.93 -19.11 -1.82
N ARG A 26 -20.25 -19.05 -1.82
CA ARG A 26 -20.99 -18.38 -0.73
C ARG A 26 -20.69 -19.00 0.63
N GLU A 27 -20.62 -20.33 0.67
CA GLU A 27 -20.33 -21.10 1.89
C GLU A 27 -18.95 -20.75 2.42
N GLU A 28 -17.96 -20.66 1.53
CA GLU A 28 -16.59 -20.31 1.89
C GLU A 28 -16.49 -18.87 2.38
N ALA A 29 -17.18 -17.93 1.72
CA ALA A 29 -17.22 -16.53 2.17
C ALA A 29 -17.82 -16.40 3.58
N ILE A 30 -18.91 -17.13 3.88
CA ILE A 30 -19.53 -17.14 5.22
C ILE A 30 -18.57 -17.77 6.25
N ARG A 31 -17.85 -18.84 5.88
CA ARG A 31 -16.87 -19.48 6.77
C ARG A 31 -15.75 -18.52 7.12
N MET A 32 -15.16 -17.84 6.13
CA MET A 32 -14.11 -16.86 6.33
C MET A 32 -14.57 -15.71 7.24
N ASP A 33 -15.74 -15.12 6.95
CA ASP A 33 -16.31 -14.04 7.75
C ASP A 33 -16.54 -14.46 9.21
N SER A 34 -17.00 -15.69 9.42
CA SER A 34 -17.20 -16.24 10.77
C SER A 34 -15.88 -16.48 11.51
N GLU A 35 -14.84 -16.91 10.80
CA GLU A 35 -13.50 -17.11 11.37
C GLU A 35 -12.85 -15.78 11.73
N ASP A 36 -12.94 -14.78 10.86
CA ASP A 36 -12.43 -13.43 11.10
C ASP A 36 -13.14 -12.78 12.30
N THR A 37 -14.48 -12.87 12.32
CA THR A 37 -15.29 -12.38 13.45
C THR A 37 -14.90 -13.04 14.76
N ARG A 38 -14.73 -14.36 14.79
CA ARG A 38 -14.30 -15.09 15.98
C ARG A 38 -12.92 -14.64 16.44
N HIS A 39 -11.98 -14.47 15.50
CA HIS A 39 -10.62 -14.01 15.79
C HIS A 39 -10.61 -12.63 16.45
N LEU A 40 -11.37 -11.68 15.90
CA LEU A 40 -11.52 -10.34 16.47
C LEU A 40 -12.10 -10.38 17.89
N ILE A 41 -13.13 -11.21 18.12
CA ILE A 41 -13.76 -11.37 19.45
C ILE A 41 -12.76 -11.97 20.44
N GLU A 42 -12.04 -13.02 20.06
CA GLU A 42 -11.02 -13.67 20.90
C GLU A 42 -9.90 -12.70 21.28
N GLN A 43 -9.48 -11.85 20.37
CA GLN A 43 -8.48 -10.81 20.60
C GLN A 43 -9.04 -9.55 21.28
N ARG A 44 -10.34 -9.43 21.43
CA ARG A 44 -11.04 -8.22 21.90
C ARG A 44 -10.67 -6.98 21.08
N LYS A 45 -10.55 -7.14 19.77
CA LYS A 45 -10.24 -6.07 18.81
C LYS A 45 -11.41 -5.81 17.88
N LEU A 46 -11.44 -4.60 17.34
CA LEU A 46 -12.30 -4.21 16.23
C LEU A 46 -11.48 -4.17 14.94
N ALA A 47 -12.09 -4.38 13.79
CA ALA A 47 -11.46 -4.15 12.50
C ALA A 47 -11.43 -2.64 12.21
N LEU A 48 -10.27 -2.15 11.76
CA LEU A 48 -10.08 -0.77 11.32
C LEU A 48 -9.54 -0.80 9.88
N ILE A 49 -10.36 -0.33 8.95
CA ILE A 49 -9.95 -0.15 7.56
C ILE A 49 -9.42 1.27 7.42
N VAL A 50 -8.18 1.39 6.95
CA VAL A 50 -7.49 2.68 6.78
C VAL A 50 -7.12 2.84 5.32
N ASP A 51 -7.58 3.92 4.72
CA ASP A 51 -7.13 4.32 3.39
C ASP A 51 -5.68 4.81 3.45
N LEU A 52 -4.92 4.52 2.41
CA LEU A 52 -3.47 4.72 2.38
C LEU A 52 -3.10 6.11 1.87
N ASP A 53 -3.35 6.35 0.57
CA ASP A 53 -2.91 7.58 -0.09
C ASP A 53 -3.78 8.77 0.30
N GLN A 54 -3.14 9.90 0.56
CA GLN A 54 -3.75 11.13 1.09
C GLN A 54 -4.43 10.98 2.47
N THR A 55 -4.42 9.79 3.06
CA THR A 55 -4.94 9.54 4.40
C THR A 55 -3.80 9.39 5.41
N ILE A 56 -2.98 8.37 5.33
CA ILE A 56 -1.85 8.14 6.25
C ILE A 56 -0.49 8.39 5.60
N ILE A 57 -0.41 8.37 4.29
CA ILE A 57 0.75 8.77 3.50
C ILE A 57 0.33 9.76 2.42
N HIS A 58 1.31 10.40 1.79
CA HIS A 58 1.12 11.14 0.55
C HIS A 58 2.12 10.61 -0.47
N VAL A 59 1.62 10.19 -1.62
CA VAL A 59 2.41 9.69 -2.74
C VAL A 59 2.32 10.66 -3.90
N THR A 60 3.45 10.97 -4.52
CA THR A 60 3.51 11.77 -5.74
C THR A 60 4.56 11.23 -6.70
N VAL A 61 4.36 11.49 -7.97
CA VAL A 61 5.32 11.24 -9.06
C VAL A 61 5.89 12.54 -9.63
N ASP A 62 5.61 13.68 -8.99
CA ASP A 62 6.02 14.99 -9.46
C ASP A 62 7.56 15.11 -9.45
N PRO A 63 8.19 15.33 -10.62
CA PRO A 63 9.65 15.42 -10.73
C PRO A 63 10.24 16.62 -9.97
N THR A 64 9.45 17.63 -9.63
CA THR A 64 9.92 18.79 -8.86
C THR A 64 10.43 18.40 -7.48
N VAL A 65 9.95 17.30 -6.90
CA VAL A 65 10.46 16.75 -5.63
C VAL A 65 11.94 16.38 -5.76
N LYS A 66 12.32 15.78 -6.89
CA LYS A 66 13.73 15.46 -7.19
C LYS A 66 14.56 16.74 -7.35
N GLU A 67 14.02 17.78 -8.01
CA GLU A 67 14.70 19.06 -8.17
C GLU A 67 15.01 19.70 -6.82
N TRP A 68 14.08 19.66 -5.87
CA TRP A 68 14.31 20.18 -4.52
C TRP A 68 15.45 19.45 -3.79
N ALA A 69 15.60 18.15 -4.05
CA ALA A 69 16.65 17.35 -3.44
C ALA A 69 18.07 17.67 -3.94
N HIS A 70 18.20 18.31 -5.11
CA HIS A 70 19.50 18.67 -5.69
C HIS A 70 20.08 19.97 -5.12
N ASP A 71 19.26 20.81 -4.49
CA ASP A 71 19.70 22.08 -3.94
C ASP A 71 19.29 22.26 -2.48
N PRO A 72 20.20 22.06 -1.52
CA PRO A 72 19.95 22.28 -0.10
C PRO A 72 19.54 23.72 0.26
N LYS A 73 19.75 24.69 -0.65
CA LYS A 73 19.31 26.09 -0.47
C LYS A 73 17.89 26.32 -0.95
N ASN A 74 17.28 25.35 -1.62
CA ASN A 74 15.90 25.43 -2.05
C ASN A 74 14.99 25.60 -0.82
N PRO A 75 14.07 26.58 -0.81
CA PRO A 75 13.17 26.80 0.32
C PRO A 75 12.28 25.58 0.64
N ASN A 76 12.06 24.70 -0.33
CA ASN A 76 11.29 23.48 -0.14
C ASN A 76 12.14 22.29 0.37
N TRP A 77 13.45 22.47 0.55
CA TRP A 77 14.33 21.40 1.08
C TRP A 77 13.81 20.82 2.40
N CYS A 78 13.28 21.66 3.28
CA CYS A 78 12.73 21.21 4.56
C CYS A 78 11.52 20.30 4.41
N MET A 79 10.83 20.33 3.27
CA MET A 79 9.69 19.46 2.97
C MET A 79 10.12 18.03 2.63
N LEU A 80 11.40 17.83 2.28
CA LEU A 80 11.94 16.51 1.94
C LEU A 80 12.27 15.65 3.16
N LYS A 81 12.22 16.24 4.35
CA LYS A 81 12.38 15.47 5.58
C LYS A 81 11.39 14.32 5.63
N ASP A 82 11.92 13.12 5.86
CA ASP A 82 11.14 11.88 5.93
C ASP A 82 10.44 11.48 4.60
N VAL A 83 10.83 12.07 3.48
CA VAL A 83 10.41 11.59 2.15
C VAL A 83 11.29 10.40 1.76
N VAL A 84 10.62 9.35 1.33
CA VAL A 84 11.24 8.14 0.79
C VAL A 84 10.97 8.07 -0.71
N ALA A 85 11.99 7.79 -1.50
CA ALA A 85 11.85 7.63 -2.94
C ALA A 85 12.14 6.19 -3.36
N PHE A 86 11.42 5.69 -4.34
CA PHE A 86 11.69 4.42 -5.01
C PHE A 86 11.24 4.49 -6.47
N GLN A 87 11.83 3.63 -7.29
CA GLN A 87 11.48 3.55 -8.71
C GLN A 87 10.77 2.23 -9.01
N LEU A 88 9.67 2.31 -9.76
CA LEU A 88 9.04 1.16 -10.38
C LEU A 88 9.43 1.13 -11.86
N GLY A 89 9.90 -0.02 -12.32
CA GLY A 89 10.15 -0.28 -13.73
C GLY A 89 8.87 -0.41 -14.53
N SER A 90 9.00 -0.51 -15.84
CA SER A 90 7.88 -0.68 -16.77
C SER A 90 7.07 -1.96 -16.55
N ASP A 91 7.65 -2.94 -15.86
CA ASP A 91 6.97 -4.20 -15.46
C ASP A 91 6.25 -4.09 -14.12
N GLY A 92 6.24 -2.91 -13.48
CA GLY A 92 5.64 -2.66 -12.17
C GLY A 92 6.44 -3.20 -10.99
N LYS A 93 7.67 -3.69 -11.21
CA LYS A 93 8.55 -4.13 -10.12
C LYS A 93 9.47 -3.01 -9.67
N THR A 94 9.83 -3.05 -8.39
CA THR A 94 10.78 -2.08 -7.85
C THR A 94 12.17 -2.31 -8.48
N VAL A 95 12.72 -1.27 -9.09
CA VAL A 95 14.05 -1.30 -9.73
C VAL A 95 15.13 -1.05 -8.69
N SER A 96 14.90 -0.15 -7.71
CA SER A 96 15.86 0.08 -6.63
C SER A 96 15.60 -0.87 -5.47
N HIS A 97 16.66 -1.49 -4.97
CA HIS A 97 16.59 -2.51 -3.93
C HIS A 97 16.30 -1.97 -2.53
N GLN A 98 16.41 -0.66 -2.31
CA GLN A 98 16.09 -0.01 -1.03
C GLN A 98 15.47 1.36 -1.28
N PRO A 99 14.38 1.68 -0.55
CA PRO A 99 13.81 3.03 -0.58
C PRO A 99 14.83 4.00 0.03
N GLU A 100 15.16 5.05 -0.73
CA GLU A 100 16.15 6.04 -0.33
C GLU A 100 15.50 7.24 0.35
N ARG A 101 16.07 7.67 1.47
CA ARG A 101 15.61 8.87 2.17
C ARG A 101 16.17 10.12 1.51
N MET A 102 15.31 11.04 1.15
CA MET A 102 15.67 12.26 0.43
C MET A 102 16.45 13.28 1.28
N ASP A 103 16.41 13.17 2.60
CA ASP A 103 17.09 14.06 3.55
C ASP A 103 18.53 13.63 3.89
N GLN A 104 18.99 12.50 3.35
CA GLN A 104 20.36 12.02 3.53
C GLN A 104 21.22 12.41 2.32
N HIS A 105 22.36 13.01 2.58
CA HIS A 105 23.22 13.77 1.66
C HIS A 105 23.78 13.05 0.42
N ASP A 106 23.43 11.81 0.13
CA ASP A 106 23.93 11.06 -1.05
C ASP A 106 22.90 11.04 -2.21
N VAL A 107 22.50 12.23 -2.64
CA VAL A 107 21.63 12.42 -3.81
C VAL A 107 22.26 11.91 -5.12
N LYS A 108 23.51 11.50 -5.10
CA LYS A 108 24.22 11.00 -6.29
C LYS A 108 23.73 9.64 -6.78
N SER A 109 23.12 8.83 -5.93
CA SER A 109 22.60 7.51 -6.29
C SER A 109 21.32 7.56 -7.13
N PHE A 110 20.53 8.63 -7.02
CA PHE A 110 19.31 8.81 -7.84
C PHE A 110 19.56 8.96 -9.35
N ALA A 111 20.81 9.11 -9.76
CA ALA A 111 21.16 9.49 -11.13
C ALA A 111 21.70 8.34 -12.00
N THR A 112 22.11 7.21 -11.42
CA THR A 112 22.98 6.29 -12.15
C THR A 112 22.46 4.88 -12.42
N ASP A 113 21.48 4.37 -11.65
CA ASP A 113 21.05 2.97 -11.79
C ASP A 113 19.53 2.78 -12.02
N GLY A 114 18.82 3.81 -12.42
CA GLY A 114 17.39 3.72 -12.69
C GLY A 114 17.09 3.17 -14.09
N ASP A 115 15.99 2.43 -14.23
CA ASP A 115 15.40 2.13 -15.53
C ASP A 115 14.99 3.47 -16.20
N GLU A 116 15.52 3.75 -17.41
CA GLU A 116 15.19 4.97 -18.16
C GLU A 116 13.67 5.12 -18.42
N ASN A 117 12.94 4.01 -18.41
CA ASN A 117 11.49 3.96 -18.57
C ASN A 117 10.75 3.83 -17.24
N GLY A 118 11.44 3.78 -16.10
CA GLY A 118 10.84 3.62 -14.79
C GLY A 118 10.27 4.93 -14.24
N CYS A 119 9.20 4.83 -13.46
CA CYS A 119 8.57 5.96 -12.79
C CYS A 119 9.05 6.08 -11.34
N TRP A 120 9.48 7.29 -10.95
CA TRP A 120 9.85 7.60 -9.57
C TRP A 120 8.62 7.96 -8.74
N TYR A 121 8.53 7.35 -7.56
CA TYR A 121 7.52 7.60 -6.56
C TYR A 121 8.17 8.20 -5.32
N TYR A 122 7.58 9.26 -4.81
CA TYR A 122 8.01 9.96 -3.60
C TYR A 122 6.91 9.82 -2.56
N VAL A 123 7.25 9.23 -1.43
CA VAL A 123 6.29 8.91 -0.37
C VAL A 123 6.65 9.68 0.89
N LYS A 124 5.69 10.40 1.42
CA LYS A 124 5.81 11.09 2.70
C LYS A 124 4.77 10.58 3.68
N LEU A 125 5.21 10.17 4.85
CA LEU A 125 4.31 9.78 5.93
C LEU A 125 3.63 11.02 6.54
N ARG A 126 2.38 10.88 6.92
CA ARG A 126 1.72 11.95 7.67
C ARG A 126 2.36 12.13 9.05
N PRO A 127 2.51 13.40 9.51
CA PRO A 127 2.97 13.67 10.86
C PRO A 127 2.09 12.96 11.91
N GLY A 128 2.72 12.30 12.86
CA GLY A 128 2.01 11.57 13.92
C GLY A 128 1.55 10.16 13.55
N LEU A 129 1.79 9.66 12.33
CA LEU A 129 1.39 8.31 11.91
C LEU A 129 1.88 7.23 12.86
N GLN A 130 3.14 7.28 13.29
CA GLN A 130 3.69 6.29 14.21
C GLN A 130 2.94 6.28 15.55
N ALA A 131 2.68 7.44 16.12
CA ALA A 131 1.93 7.56 17.38
C ALA A 131 0.48 7.08 17.22
N PHE A 132 -0.16 7.39 16.09
CA PHE A 132 -1.49 6.88 15.74
C PHE A 132 -1.48 5.34 15.70
N LEU A 133 -0.59 4.72 14.92
CA LEU A 133 -0.51 3.28 14.80
C LEU A 133 -0.25 2.58 16.15
N GLN A 134 0.65 3.15 16.96
CA GLN A 134 0.91 2.64 18.32
C GLN A 134 -0.32 2.72 19.21
N SER A 135 -1.11 3.77 19.08
CA SER A 135 -2.31 3.98 19.91
C SER A 135 -3.46 3.05 19.52
N VAL A 136 -3.62 2.77 18.22
CA VAL A 136 -4.76 1.98 17.73
C VAL A 136 -4.47 0.47 17.69
N SER A 137 -3.22 0.04 17.49
CA SER A 137 -2.85 -1.38 17.37
C SER A 137 -3.28 -2.29 18.53
N PRO A 138 -3.38 -1.84 19.80
CA PRO A 138 -3.90 -2.68 20.86
C PRO A 138 -5.40 -2.95 20.77
N MET A 139 -6.15 -2.04 20.14
CA MET A 139 -7.63 -2.05 20.10
C MET A 139 -8.19 -2.52 18.75
N TYR A 140 -7.40 -2.40 17.70
CA TYR A 140 -7.87 -2.68 16.33
C TYR A 140 -6.94 -3.65 15.62
N GLU A 141 -7.54 -4.49 14.79
CA GLU A 141 -6.88 -5.17 13.69
C GLU A 141 -6.96 -4.25 12.47
N MET A 142 -5.81 -3.87 11.93
CA MET A 142 -5.73 -2.88 10.86
C MET A 142 -5.64 -3.54 9.50
N HIS A 143 -6.45 -3.05 8.57
CA HIS A 143 -6.45 -3.40 7.16
C HIS A 143 -6.21 -2.14 6.32
N VAL A 144 -5.38 -2.28 5.27
CA VAL A 144 -5.01 -1.18 4.36
C VAL A 144 -5.44 -1.55 2.94
#